data_498da93a974eb0dc5fb31f2f6909a31b
#
_entry.id   498da93a974eb0dc5fb31f2f6909a31b
#
_cell.length_a   1.000
_cell.length_b   1.000
_cell.length_c   1.000
_cell.angle_alpha   90.00
_cell.angle_beta   90.00
_cell.angle_gamma   90.00
#
_symmetry.space_group_name_H-M   'P 1'
#
loop_
_entity.id
_entity.type
_entity.pdbx_description
1 polymer ?
#
loop_
_entity_poly.entity_id
_entity_poly.type
_entity_poly.pdbx_seq_one_letter_code
_entity_poly.pdbx_strand_id
1 'polypeptide(L)'
;LGLPGPGVSDELENFKPDLIHVVNPAVLGLGGIWLAKTNNIPLIASYHTHLPKYLEHYGMGMLEPLLWELLKAAHNQATLNLCTSTAMVQELSEKGIQNTALWQRGVDTDIFKPELRNEEMRKRLLGNFSDEGSLLIYVGRLSAEKQIERIKPVLEALPSTRLALVGDGPYRQQLEKIFQGTSTTFVGYLSGNELASAYASGDAFLFPSSTET
;
A
#
# COMPACT_ATOMS: atom_id res chain seq x y z
N LEU A 1 -8.35 -13.52 8.45
CA LEU A 1 -9.33 -13.71 7.38
C LEU A 1 -10.70 -13.83 8.02
N GLY A 2 -11.56 -12.79 7.85
CA GLY A 2 -12.95 -12.85 8.29
C GLY A 2 -13.76 -13.76 7.37
N LEU A 3 -14.51 -14.68 7.97
CA LEU A 3 -15.54 -15.44 7.25
C LEU A 3 -16.88 -14.73 7.48
N PRO A 4 -17.75 -14.60 6.45
CA PRO A 4 -19.10 -14.12 6.66
C PRO A 4 -19.84 -15.13 7.55
N GLY A 5 -20.14 -14.74 8.77
CA GLY A 5 -20.96 -15.54 9.69
C GLY A 5 -22.45 -15.32 9.43
N PRO A 6 -23.34 -16.19 9.96
CA PRO A 6 -24.79 -16.06 9.77
C PRO A 6 -25.35 -14.71 10.25
N GLY A 7 -24.75 -14.07 11.25
CA GLY A 7 -25.16 -12.74 11.74
C GLY A 7 -24.93 -11.58 10.77
N VAL A 8 -24.10 -11.74 9.73
CA VAL A 8 -23.85 -10.66 8.75
C VAL A 8 -25.09 -10.36 7.91
N SER A 9 -25.88 -11.37 7.58
CA SER A 9 -27.15 -11.17 6.87
C SER A 9 -28.16 -10.41 7.72
N ASP A 10 -28.29 -10.76 8.99
CA ASP A 10 -29.21 -10.12 9.93
C ASP A 10 -28.84 -8.64 10.14
N GLU A 11 -27.52 -8.34 10.28
CA GLU A 11 -27.01 -6.98 10.39
C GLU A 11 -27.29 -6.16 9.13
N LEU A 12 -27.12 -6.73 7.93
CA LEU A 12 -27.44 -6.07 6.66
C LEU A 12 -28.93 -5.80 6.51
N GLU A 13 -29.78 -6.74 6.87
CA GLU A 13 -31.24 -6.56 6.86
C GLU A 13 -31.68 -5.45 7.82
N ASN A 14 -31.06 -5.33 8.99
CA ASN A 14 -31.31 -4.27 9.96
C ASN A 14 -30.78 -2.90 9.48
N PHE A 15 -29.59 -2.88 8.89
CA PHE A 15 -28.92 -1.66 8.42
C PHE A 15 -29.57 -1.10 7.13
N LYS A 16 -30.15 -1.97 6.28
CA LYS A 16 -30.79 -1.63 4.99
C LYS A 16 -29.91 -0.74 4.10
N PRO A 17 -28.72 -1.21 3.68
CA PRO A 17 -27.81 -0.40 2.90
C PRO A 17 -28.38 -0.10 1.50
N ASP A 18 -28.21 1.14 1.03
CA ASP A 18 -28.50 1.53 -0.34
C ASP A 18 -27.42 1.09 -1.34
N LEU A 19 -26.22 0.76 -0.82
CA LEU A 19 -25.05 0.38 -1.60
C LEU A 19 -24.15 -0.54 -0.78
N ILE A 20 -23.58 -1.55 -1.43
CA ILE A 20 -22.48 -2.35 -0.88
C ILE A 20 -21.19 -2.02 -1.62
N HIS A 21 -20.13 -1.69 -0.88
CA HIS A 21 -18.80 -1.49 -1.42
C HIS A 21 -17.85 -2.58 -0.94
N VAL A 22 -17.37 -3.40 -1.87
CA VAL A 22 -16.39 -4.47 -1.62
C VAL A 22 -15.00 -3.95 -1.94
N VAL A 23 -14.20 -3.75 -0.89
CA VAL A 23 -12.83 -3.17 -0.99
C VAL A 23 -11.79 -4.19 -1.49
N ASN A 24 -12.05 -5.47 -1.36
CA ASN A 24 -11.22 -6.54 -1.92
C ASN A 24 -12.08 -7.81 -2.04
N PRO A 25 -12.20 -8.44 -3.21
CA PRO A 25 -13.00 -9.63 -3.41
C PRO A 25 -12.34 -10.94 -2.88
N ALA A 26 -11.70 -10.86 -1.70
CA ALA A 26 -11.30 -12.03 -0.93
C ALA A 26 -12.53 -12.67 -0.23
N VAL A 27 -12.33 -13.59 0.68
CA VAL A 27 -13.41 -14.42 1.27
C VAL A 27 -14.58 -13.59 1.79
N LEU A 28 -14.33 -12.56 2.58
CA LEU A 28 -15.38 -11.66 3.09
C LEU A 28 -16.03 -10.85 1.96
N GLY A 29 -15.21 -10.39 0.98
CA GLY A 29 -15.70 -9.66 -0.19
C GLY A 29 -16.60 -10.49 -1.07
N LEU A 30 -16.32 -11.78 -1.27
CA LEU A 30 -17.21 -12.70 -1.99
C LEU A 30 -18.56 -12.85 -1.28
N GLY A 31 -18.55 -12.88 0.06
CA GLY A 31 -19.78 -12.83 0.85
C GLY A 31 -20.58 -11.55 0.61
N GLY A 32 -19.90 -10.37 0.59
CA GLY A 32 -20.52 -9.09 0.26
C GLY A 32 -21.13 -9.06 -1.15
N ILE A 33 -20.43 -9.63 -2.14
CA ILE A 33 -20.93 -9.75 -3.52
C ILE A 33 -22.20 -10.61 -3.53
N TRP A 34 -22.17 -11.77 -2.87
CA TRP A 34 -23.32 -12.64 -2.78
C TRP A 34 -24.53 -11.96 -2.14
N LEU A 35 -24.34 -11.28 -1.01
CA LEU A 35 -25.40 -10.54 -0.31
C LEU A 35 -25.97 -9.40 -1.18
N ALA A 36 -25.13 -8.64 -1.87
CA ALA A 36 -25.57 -7.60 -2.78
C ALA A 36 -26.48 -8.14 -3.89
N LYS A 37 -26.09 -9.27 -4.49
CA LYS A 37 -26.83 -9.91 -5.57
C LYS A 37 -28.15 -10.52 -5.09
N THR A 38 -28.15 -11.23 -3.98
CA THR A 38 -29.37 -11.88 -3.45
C THR A 38 -30.42 -10.86 -3.00
N ASN A 39 -29.99 -9.70 -2.51
CA ASN A 39 -30.89 -8.63 -2.03
C ASN A 39 -31.12 -7.51 -3.05
N ASN A 40 -30.59 -7.64 -4.28
CA ASN A 40 -30.67 -6.60 -5.33
C ASN A 40 -30.16 -5.23 -4.90
N ILE A 41 -29.08 -5.22 -4.07
CA ILE A 41 -28.45 -3.99 -3.61
C ILE A 41 -27.34 -3.61 -4.60
N PRO A 42 -27.23 -2.34 -5.02
CA PRO A 42 -26.15 -1.84 -5.87
C PRO A 42 -24.77 -2.23 -5.31
N LEU A 43 -23.85 -2.68 -6.19
CA LEU A 43 -22.54 -3.16 -5.79
C LEU A 43 -21.44 -2.34 -6.47
N ILE A 44 -20.53 -1.79 -5.68
CA ILE A 44 -19.23 -1.26 -6.13
C ILE A 44 -18.13 -2.19 -5.62
N ALA A 45 -17.13 -2.45 -6.44
CA ALA A 45 -15.89 -3.09 -6.01
C ALA A 45 -14.71 -2.14 -6.19
N SER A 46 -13.66 -2.32 -5.38
CA SER A 46 -12.41 -1.58 -5.58
C SER A 46 -11.20 -2.49 -5.51
N TYR A 47 -10.19 -2.17 -6.31
CA TYR A 47 -8.96 -2.94 -6.44
C TYR A 47 -7.82 -2.20 -5.76
N HIS A 48 -7.39 -2.69 -4.58
CA HIS A 48 -6.36 -2.05 -3.75
C HIS A 48 -5.11 -2.90 -3.56
N THR A 49 -5.15 -4.17 -3.94
CA THR A 49 -4.05 -5.10 -3.73
C THR A 49 -3.85 -5.93 -4.97
N HIS A 50 -2.68 -5.86 -5.56
CA HIS A 50 -2.33 -6.63 -6.76
C HIS A 50 -2.02 -8.09 -6.40
N LEU A 51 -3.06 -8.84 -6.01
CA LEU A 51 -2.94 -10.24 -5.57
C LEU A 51 -2.14 -11.13 -6.53
N PRO A 52 -2.28 -11.02 -7.87
CA PRO A 52 -1.48 -11.82 -8.81
C PRO A 52 0.04 -11.61 -8.64
N LYS A 53 0.52 -10.37 -8.47
CA LYS A 53 1.95 -10.10 -8.21
C LYS A 53 2.44 -10.67 -6.89
N TYR A 54 1.57 -10.75 -5.87
CA TYR A 54 1.92 -11.41 -4.62
C TYR A 54 2.16 -12.91 -4.82
N LEU A 55 1.36 -13.61 -5.68
CA LEU A 55 1.59 -15.02 -5.99
C LEU A 55 2.98 -15.25 -6.62
N GLU A 56 3.43 -14.38 -7.53
CA GLU A 56 4.78 -14.46 -8.09
C GLU A 56 5.85 -14.32 -7.00
N HIS A 57 5.69 -13.32 -6.12
CA HIS A 57 6.62 -13.06 -5.03
C HIS A 57 6.76 -14.24 -4.05
N TYR A 58 5.66 -14.98 -3.83
CA TYR A 58 5.66 -16.18 -2.98
C TYR A 58 5.94 -17.50 -3.74
N GLY A 59 6.40 -17.43 -4.99
CA GLY A 59 6.72 -18.61 -5.80
C GLY A 59 5.50 -19.41 -6.27
N MET A 60 4.31 -18.83 -6.22
CA MET A 60 3.05 -19.44 -6.64
C MET A 60 2.53 -18.87 -7.98
N GLY A 61 3.41 -18.32 -8.83
CA GLY A 61 3.04 -17.69 -10.10
C GLY A 61 2.23 -18.60 -11.05
N MET A 62 2.39 -19.92 -10.94
CA MET A 62 1.59 -20.90 -11.72
C MET A 62 0.08 -20.72 -11.49
N LEU A 63 -0.35 -20.18 -10.35
CA LEU A 63 -1.76 -19.96 -10.02
C LEU A 63 -2.28 -18.59 -10.52
N GLU A 64 -1.42 -17.74 -11.06
CA GLU A 64 -1.79 -16.38 -11.52
C GLU A 64 -2.96 -16.40 -12.53
N PRO A 65 -2.96 -17.23 -13.60
CA PRO A 65 -4.08 -17.25 -14.54
C PRO A 65 -5.42 -17.61 -13.91
N LEU A 66 -5.42 -18.58 -13.00
CA LEU A 66 -6.62 -18.98 -12.26
C LEU A 66 -7.12 -17.83 -11.37
N LEU A 67 -6.21 -17.14 -10.68
CA LEU A 67 -6.57 -16.00 -9.83
C LEU A 67 -7.17 -14.86 -10.65
N TRP A 68 -6.64 -14.58 -11.87
CA TRP A 68 -7.22 -13.58 -12.76
C TRP A 68 -8.65 -13.91 -13.18
N GLU A 69 -8.94 -15.18 -13.50
CA GLU A 69 -10.32 -15.59 -13.84
C GLU A 69 -11.26 -15.45 -12.63
N LEU A 70 -10.81 -15.77 -11.43
CA LEU A 70 -11.59 -15.59 -10.21
C LEU A 70 -11.85 -14.10 -9.91
N LEU A 71 -10.82 -13.25 -10.04
CA LEU A 71 -10.95 -11.82 -9.87
C LEU A 71 -11.90 -11.21 -10.91
N LYS A 72 -11.76 -11.61 -12.19
CA LYS A 72 -12.66 -11.18 -13.26
C LYS A 72 -14.12 -11.58 -12.97
N ALA A 73 -14.35 -12.82 -12.57
CA ALA A 73 -15.68 -13.29 -12.24
C ALA A 73 -16.31 -12.52 -11.07
N ALA A 74 -15.52 -12.20 -10.04
CA ALA A 74 -15.96 -11.45 -8.88
C ALA A 74 -16.22 -9.97 -9.21
N HIS A 75 -15.25 -9.29 -9.84
CA HIS A 75 -15.33 -7.87 -10.18
C HIS A 75 -16.42 -7.54 -11.19
N ASN A 76 -16.68 -8.45 -12.17
CA ASN A 76 -17.75 -8.26 -13.16
C ASN A 76 -19.17 -8.41 -12.58
N GLN A 77 -19.31 -8.75 -11.30
CA GLN A 77 -20.59 -8.66 -10.58
C GLN A 77 -20.90 -7.22 -10.13
N ALA A 78 -19.89 -6.36 -10.05
CA ALA A 78 -20.06 -4.97 -9.63
C ALA A 78 -20.54 -4.08 -10.79
N THR A 79 -21.35 -3.09 -10.45
CA THR A 79 -21.78 -2.03 -11.37
C THR A 79 -20.61 -1.12 -11.75
N LEU A 80 -19.66 -0.94 -10.83
CA LEU A 80 -18.49 -0.09 -10.99
C LEU A 80 -17.29 -0.70 -10.27
N ASN A 81 -16.12 -0.71 -10.92
CA ASN A 81 -14.86 -1.16 -10.38
C ASN A 81 -13.90 0.02 -10.23
N LEU A 82 -13.55 0.37 -9.01
CA LEU A 82 -12.71 1.50 -8.68
C LEU A 82 -11.24 1.07 -8.62
N CYS A 83 -10.38 1.79 -9.34
CA CYS A 83 -8.94 1.54 -9.43
C CYS A 83 -8.15 2.73 -8.88
N THR A 84 -7.02 2.48 -8.26
CA THR A 84 -6.19 3.48 -7.59
C THR A 84 -5.29 4.28 -8.54
N SER A 85 -5.06 3.76 -9.76
CA SER A 85 -4.22 4.40 -10.78
C SER A 85 -4.73 4.14 -12.20
N THR A 86 -4.32 4.98 -13.16
CA THR A 86 -4.64 4.79 -14.58
C THR A 86 -4.02 3.50 -15.14
N ALA A 87 -2.83 3.12 -14.67
CA ALA A 87 -2.21 1.85 -15.03
C ALA A 87 -3.08 0.65 -14.60
N MET A 88 -3.66 0.71 -13.39
CA MET A 88 -4.59 -0.34 -12.93
C MET A 88 -5.88 -0.36 -13.72
N VAL A 89 -6.44 0.78 -14.11
CA VAL A 89 -7.62 0.85 -15.00
C VAL A 89 -7.33 0.10 -16.30
N GLN A 90 -6.17 0.37 -16.91
CA GLN A 90 -5.77 -0.28 -18.15
C GLN A 90 -5.56 -1.79 -17.96
N GLU A 91 -4.76 -2.20 -16.96
CA GLU A 91 -4.46 -3.60 -16.69
C GLU A 91 -5.73 -4.42 -16.43
N LEU A 92 -6.63 -3.94 -15.56
CA LEU A 92 -7.89 -4.64 -15.26
C LEU A 92 -8.79 -4.74 -16.49
N SER A 93 -8.83 -3.72 -17.34
CA SER A 93 -9.57 -3.75 -18.60
C SER A 93 -9.00 -4.79 -19.58
N GLU A 94 -7.68 -4.87 -19.70
CA GLU A 94 -6.98 -5.88 -20.51
C GLU A 94 -7.23 -7.31 -20.00
N LYS A 95 -7.38 -7.48 -18.67
CA LYS A 95 -7.77 -8.76 -18.06
C LYS A 95 -9.27 -9.07 -18.16
N GLY A 96 -10.07 -8.20 -18.79
CA GLY A 96 -11.49 -8.40 -19.04
C GLY A 96 -12.41 -8.03 -17.87
N ILE A 97 -11.92 -7.23 -16.91
CA ILE A 97 -12.74 -6.61 -15.87
C ILE A 97 -13.39 -5.37 -16.46
N GLN A 98 -14.71 -5.31 -16.39
CA GLN A 98 -15.54 -4.27 -17.02
C GLN A 98 -15.81 -3.11 -16.05
N ASN A 99 -16.31 -1.99 -16.60
CA ASN A 99 -16.76 -0.82 -15.82
C ASN A 99 -15.70 -0.32 -14.83
N THR A 100 -14.45 -0.25 -15.26
CA THR A 100 -13.35 0.27 -14.47
C THR A 100 -13.32 1.80 -14.48
N ALA A 101 -13.07 2.41 -13.34
CA ALA A 101 -12.93 3.86 -13.20
C ALA A 101 -11.81 4.20 -12.23
N LEU A 102 -11.15 5.33 -12.48
CA LEU A 102 -10.11 5.85 -11.59
C LEU A 102 -10.73 6.42 -10.32
N TRP A 103 -10.21 5.98 -9.17
CA TRP A 103 -10.52 6.53 -7.86
C TRP A 103 -9.23 6.97 -7.18
N GLN A 104 -8.86 8.21 -7.36
CA GLN A 104 -7.69 8.79 -6.72
C GLN A 104 -7.96 9.07 -5.24
N ARG A 105 -6.99 8.66 -4.40
CA ARG A 105 -6.99 9.07 -3.00
C ARG A 105 -6.49 10.49 -2.90
N GLY A 106 -7.17 11.29 -2.11
CA GLY A 106 -6.68 12.60 -1.73
C GLY A 106 -5.56 12.52 -0.69
N VAL A 107 -4.77 13.59 -0.63
CA VAL A 107 -3.79 13.85 0.43
C VAL A 107 -4.21 15.15 1.12
N ASP A 108 -4.09 15.19 2.44
CA ASP A 108 -4.32 16.41 3.21
C ASP A 108 -3.15 17.36 3.02
N THR A 109 -3.30 18.32 2.11
CA THR A 109 -2.27 19.31 1.77
C THR A 109 -2.11 20.40 2.84
N ASP A 110 -3.01 20.50 3.79
CA ASP A 110 -2.85 21.40 4.94
C ASP A 110 -1.90 20.82 5.97
N ILE A 111 -1.82 19.46 6.03
CA ILE A 111 -0.88 18.73 6.90
C ILE A 111 0.42 18.44 6.15
N PHE A 112 0.35 17.84 4.95
CA PHE A 112 1.55 17.44 4.18
C PHE A 112 2.04 18.59 3.29
N LYS A 113 2.93 19.42 3.83
CA LYS A 113 3.47 20.60 3.15
C LYS A 113 4.93 20.85 3.48
N PRO A 114 5.72 21.46 2.57
CA PRO A 114 7.16 21.68 2.75
C PRO A 114 7.52 22.57 3.96
N GLU A 115 6.61 23.45 4.37
CA GLU A 115 6.80 24.37 5.48
C GLU A 115 6.96 23.65 6.84
N LEU A 116 6.60 22.38 6.92
CA LEU A 116 6.82 21.54 8.11
C LEU A 116 8.24 21.01 8.25
N ARG A 117 9.15 21.33 7.29
CA ARG A 117 10.58 21.07 7.45
C ARG A 117 11.12 21.73 8.70
N ASN A 118 11.76 20.97 9.57
CA ASN A 118 12.39 21.51 10.77
C ASN A 118 13.64 20.72 11.18
N GLU A 119 14.53 21.40 11.88
CA GLU A 119 15.84 20.88 12.28
C GLU A 119 15.75 19.76 13.33
N GLU A 120 14.76 19.79 14.21
CA GLU A 120 14.58 18.76 15.24
C GLU A 120 14.22 17.42 14.60
N MET A 121 13.24 17.41 13.67
CA MET A 121 12.90 16.23 12.92
C MET A 121 14.06 15.75 12.04
N ARG A 122 14.77 16.67 11.38
CA ARG A 122 15.94 16.32 10.58
C ARG A 122 17.02 15.63 11.42
N LYS A 123 17.33 16.14 12.61
CA LYS A 123 18.25 15.47 13.57
C LYS A 123 17.75 14.09 13.98
N ARG A 124 16.44 13.92 14.24
CA ARG A 124 15.84 12.62 14.57
C ARG A 124 15.99 11.62 13.41
N LEU A 125 15.80 12.06 12.17
CA LEU A 125 15.97 11.24 10.97
C LEU A 125 17.43 10.84 10.74
N LEU A 126 18.38 11.75 11.01
CA LEU A 126 19.81 11.49 10.91
C LEU A 126 20.33 10.56 12.03
N GLY A 127 19.69 10.57 13.20
CA GLY A 127 20.15 9.81 14.36
C GLY A 127 21.53 10.26 14.82
N ASN A 128 22.53 9.37 14.74
CA ASN A 128 23.90 9.66 15.16
C ASN A 128 24.81 10.13 14.01
N PHE A 129 24.26 10.30 12.80
CA PHE A 129 25.06 10.72 11.64
C PHE A 129 25.09 12.25 11.49
N SER A 130 26.19 12.77 10.92
CA SER A 130 26.31 14.20 10.60
C SER A 130 25.32 14.61 9.50
N ASP A 131 24.91 15.89 9.52
CA ASP A 131 24.06 16.49 8.48
C ASP A 131 24.91 16.99 7.29
N GLU A 132 25.87 16.18 6.88
CA GLU A 132 26.68 16.44 5.69
C GLU A 132 26.17 15.54 4.55
N GLY A 133 25.77 16.15 3.45
CA GLY A 133 25.22 15.44 2.28
C GLY A 133 23.69 15.35 2.28
N SER A 134 23.16 14.43 1.47
CA SER A 134 21.72 14.30 1.27
C SER A 134 21.08 13.30 2.23
N LEU A 135 19.93 13.66 2.80
CA LEU A 135 19.10 12.76 3.61
C LEU A 135 18.00 12.15 2.75
N LEU A 136 18.16 10.88 2.41
CA LEU A 136 17.15 10.08 1.75
C LEU A 136 16.16 9.54 2.79
N ILE A 137 14.87 9.50 2.47
CA ILE A 137 13.88 8.89 3.34
C ILE A 137 13.09 7.81 2.61
N TYR A 138 12.78 6.75 3.33
CA TYR A 138 11.75 5.79 2.99
C TYR A 138 10.67 5.85 4.07
N VAL A 139 9.41 5.86 3.65
CA VAL A 139 8.26 5.83 4.57
C VAL A 139 7.34 4.71 4.16
N GLY A 140 7.07 3.77 5.07
CA GLY A 140 6.16 2.67 4.80
C GLY A 140 6.36 1.48 5.72
N ARG A 141 5.56 0.44 5.48
CA ARG A 141 5.70 -0.84 6.18
C ARG A 141 7.04 -1.48 5.84
N LEU A 142 7.76 -1.94 6.86
CA LEU A 142 9.00 -2.67 6.68
C LEU A 142 8.70 -4.16 6.44
N SER A 143 8.48 -4.51 5.17
CA SER A 143 8.11 -5.85 4.72
C SER A 143 8.83 -6.23 3.42
N ALA A 144 9.00 -7.53 3.16
CA ALA A 144 9.84 -8.02 2.08
C ALA A 144 9.37 -7.57 0.69
N GLU A 145 8.04 -7.51 0.46
CA GLU A 145 7.45 -7.06 -0.80
C GLU A 145 7.75 -5.59 -1.14
N LYS A 146 8.17 -4.80 -0.16
CA LYS A 146 8.58 -3.39 -0.38
C LYS A 146 10.00 -3.25 -0.92
N GLN A 147 10.78 -4.33 -0.95
CA GLN A 147 12.11 -4.40 -1.56
C GLN A 147 13.09 -3.30 -1.10
N ILE A 148 13.00 -2.92 0.18
CA ILE A 148 13.75 -1.79 0.77
C ILE A 148 15.27 -2.01 0.67
N GLU A 149 15.72 -3.26 0.68
CA GLU A 149 17.11 -3.66 0.50
C GLU A 149 17.74 -3.14 -0.80
N ARG A 150 16.92 -2.84 -1.83
CA ARG A 150 17.38 -2.24 -3.10
C ARG A 150 17.95 -0.83 -2.94
N ILE A 151 17.72 -0.18 -1.79
CA ILE A 151 18.30 1.13 -1.48
C ILE A 151 19.81 1.00 -1.12
N LYS A 152 20.25 -0.15 -0.61
CA LYS A 152 21.63 -0.33 -0.15
C LYS A 152 22.69 0.00 -1.22
N PRO A 153 22.58 -0.46 -2.48
CA PRO A 153 23.54 -0.09 -3.52
C PRO A 153 23.60 1.44 -3.80
N VAL A 154 22.52 2.16 -3.55
CA VAL A 154 22.51 3.63 -3.69
C VAL A 154 23.42 4.27 -2.62
N LEU A 155 23.34 3.80 -1.37
CA LEU A 155 24.20 4.29 -0.29
C LEU A 155 25.67 3.94 -0.52
N GLU A 156 25.94 2.77 -1.09
CA GLU A 156 27.32 2.33 -1.44
C GLU A 156 27.91 3.20 -2.56
N ALA A 157 27.07 3.57 -3.55
CA ALA A 157 27.48 4.44 -4.65
C ALA A 157 27.60 5.92 -4.28
N LEU A 158 26.90 6.36 -3.23
CA LEU A 158 26.84 7.74 -2.77
C LEU A 158 27.20 7.84 -1.28
N PRO A 159 28.48 7.76 -0.90
CA PRO A 159 28.91 7.68 0.52
C PRO A 159 28.54 8.88 1.40
N SER A 160 28.28 10.04 0.79
CA SER A 160 27.81 11.24 1.51
C SER A 160 26.31 11.23 1.80
N THR A 161 25.56 10.21 1.33
CA THR A 161 24.12 10.13 1.63
C THR A 161 23.83 9.44 2.95
N ARG A 162 22.72 9.84 3.58
CA ARG A 162 22.15 9.24 4.78
C ARG A 162 20.76 8.68 4.42
N LEU A 163 20.34 7.64 5.11
CA LEU A 163 19.02 7.05 4.91
C LEU A 163 18.25 7.02 6.22
N ALA A 164 17.01 7.51 6.21
CA ALA A 164 16.06 7.30 7.30
C ALA A 164 14.95 6.35 6.85
N LEU A 165 14.76 5.26 7.59
CA LEU A 165 13.66 4.31 7.40
C LEU A 165 12.57 4.62 8.43
N VAL A 166 11.48 5.21 7.97
CA VAL A 166 10.32 5.59 8.78
C VAL A 166 9.23 4.53 8.60
N GLY A 167 8.84 3.90 9.70
CA GLY A 167 7.86 2.83 9.74
C GLY A 167 8.31 1.64 10.56
N ASP A 168 7.49 0.59 10.56
CA ASP A 168 7.80 -0.66 11.24
C ASP A 168 7.21 -1.86 10.45
N GLY A 169 7.61 -3.08 10.80
CA GLY A 169 7.09 -4.28 10.15
C GLY A 169 7.92 -5.53 10.36
N PRO A 170 7.43 -6.67 9.88
CA PRO A 170 8.05 -7.98 10.15
C PRO A 170 9.47 -8.15 9.58
N TYR A 171 9.84 -7.33 8.60
CA TYR A 171 11.15 -7.40 7.93
C TYR A 171 12.20 -6.48 8.57
N ARG A 172 11.85 -5.74 9.65
CA ARG A 172 12.74 -4.78 10.32
C ARG A 172 14.09 -5.40 10.72
N GLN A 173 14.06 -6.49 11.47
CA GLN A 173 15.30 -7.14 11.93
C GLN A 173 16.22 -7.58 10.78
N GLN A 174 15.64 -8.02 9.67
CA GLN A 174 16.41 -8.38 8.49
C GLN A 174 17.04 -7.15 7.83
N LEU A 175 16.28 -6.05 7.74
CA LEU A 175 16.79 -4.80 7.20
C LEU A 175 17.90 -4.20 8.06
N GLU A 176 17.80 -4.28 9.39
CA GLU A 176 18.88 -3.86 10.32
C GLU A 176 20.20 -4.61 10.03
N LYS A 177 20.13 -5.92 9.73
CA LYS A 177 21.31 -6.70 9.31
C LYS A 177 21.82 -6.28 7.92
N ILE A 178 20.92 -6.09 6.95
CA ILE A 178 21.26 -5.69 5.57
C ILE A 178 21.97 -4.34 5.56
N PHE A 179 21.45 -3.36 6.31
CA PHE A 179 21.98 -2.00 6.36
C PHE A 179 23.07 -1.79 7.42
N GLN A 180 23.52 -2.87 8.09
CA GLN A 180 24.63 -2.79 9.02
C GLN A 180 25.89 -2.21 8.34
N GLY A 181 26.53 -1.22 8.98
CA GLY A 181 27.71 -0.54 8.45
C GLY A 181 27.40 0.57 7.43
N THR A 182 26.13 0.83 7.13
CA THR A 182 25.71 1.99 6.33
C THR A 182 25.24 3.14 7.22
N SER A 183 25.12 4.34 6.63
CA SER A 183 24.58 5.53 7.32
C SER A 183 23.04 5.51 7.33
N THR A 184 22.44 4.48 7.96
CA THR A 184 20.99 4.26 8.01
C THR A 184 20.43 4.36 9.41
N THR A 185 19.38 5.16 9.58
CA THR A 185 18.62 5.32 10.84
C THR A 185 17.25 4.64 10.72
N PHE A 186 16.91 3.80 11.67
CA PHE A 186 15.58 3.18 11.82
C PHE A 186 14.76 4.02 12.79
N VAL A 187 13.91 4.89 12.28
CA VAL A 187 13.17 5.90 13.04
C VAL A 187 11.99 5.33 13.81
N GLY A 188 11.40 4.25 13.30
CA GLY A 188 10.17 3.68 13.81
C GLY A 188 8.92 4.32 13.19
N TYR A 189 7.75 3.98 13.72
CA TYR A 189 6.45 4.45 13.22
C TYR A 189 6.24 5.93 13.59
N LEU A 190 5.82 6.72 12.60
CA LEU A 190 5.38 8.11 12.75
C LEU A 190 3.97 8.28 12.18
N SER A 191 3.21 9.27 12.67
CA SER A 191 1.87 9.60 12.19
C SER A 191 1.57 11.09 12.29
N GLY A 192 0.50 11.56 11.64
CA GLY A 192 0.04 12.94 11.70
C GLY A 192 1.15 13.95 11.36
N ASN A 193 1.28 14.98 12.17
CA ASN A 193 2.25 16.07 11.96
C ASN A 193 3.72 15.61 12.04
N GLU A 194 4.05 14.60 12.85
CA GLU A 194 5.40 14.04 12.89
C GLU A 194 5.76 13.38 11.55
N LEU A 195 4.82 12.62 10.96
CA LEU A 195 5.02 12.01 9.66
C LEU A 195 5.16 13.06 8.56
N ALA A 196 4.30 14.08 8.56
CA ALA A 196 4.38 15.19 7.60
C ALA A 196 5.70 15.95 7.71
N SER A 197 6.16 16.21 8.94
CA SER A 197 7.47 16.84 9.20
C SER A 197 8.63 15.95 8.74
N ALA A 198 8.53 14.62 8.89
CA ALA A 198 9.55 13.70 8.39
C ALA A 198 9.66 13.75 6.86
N TYR A 199 8.53 13.75 6.14
CA TYR A 199 8.53 13.93 4.68
C TYR A 199 9.17 15.26 4.27
N ALA A 200 8.81 16.37 4.95
CA ALA A 200 9.34 17.71 4.64
C ALA A 200 10.83 17.85 4.97
N SER A 201 11.35 17.09 5.95
CA SER A 201 12.74 17.22 6.45
C SER A 201 13.74 16.33 5.70
N GLY A 202 13.29 15.36 4.89
CA GLY A 202 14.14 14.64 3.94
C GLY A 202 14.45 15.48 2.70
N ASP A 203 15.50 15.09 1.99
CA ASP A 203 15.88 15.76 0.74
C ASP A 203 15.34 15.00 -0.49
N ALA A 204 15.19 13.67 -0.40
CA ALA A 204 14.55 12.85 -1.41
C ALA A 204 13.82 11.65 -0.79
N PHE A 205 12.66 11.32 -1.34
CA PHE A 205 11.89 10.14 -0.98
C PHE A 205 12.21 8.97 -1.91
N LEU A 206 12.50 7.80 -1.34
CA LEU A 206 12.77 6.58 -2.08
C LEU A 206 11.62 5.59 -1.95
N PHE A 207 11.21 5.04 -3.07
CA PHE A 207 10.10 4.09 -3.14
C PHE A 207 10.46 2.89 -4.04
N PRO A 208 11.20 1.88 -3.53
CA PRO A 208 11.71 0.78 -4.33
C PRO A 208 10.68 -0.33 -4.62
N SER A 209 9.47 -0.23 -4.06
CA SER A 209 8.42 -1.24 -4.23
C SER A 209 7.99 -1.36 -5.69
N SER A 210 7.78 -2.59 -6.15
CA SER A 210 7.24 -2.93 -7.48
C SER A 210 5.81 -3.50 -7.42
N THR A 211 5.22 -3.61 -6.22
CA THR A 211 3.91 -4.27 -5.99
C THR A 211 2.77 -3.29 -5.67
N GLU A 212 2.98 -2.01 -5.91
CA GLU A 212 1.96 -0.97 -5.68
C GLU A 212 0.89 -0.97 -6.78
N THR A 213 -0.32 -0.56 -6.41
CA THR A 213 -1.48 -0.44 -7.30
C THR A 213 -1.83 1.02 -7.59
#